data_0dbd057666c1115e15d0366c2c5915a8
#
_entry.id   0dbd057666c1115e15d0366c2c5915a8
#
_cell.length_a   1.000
_cell.length_b   1.000
_cell.length_c   1.000
_cell.angle_alpha   90.00
_cell.angle_beta   90.00
_cell.angle_gamma   90.00
#
_symmetry.space_group_name_H-M   'P 1'
#
loop_
_entity.id
_entity.type
_entity.pdbx_description
1 polymer ?
#
loop_
_entity_poly.entity_id
_entity_poly.type
_entity_poly.pdbx_seq_one_letter_code
_entity_poly.pdbx_strand_id
1 'polypeptide(L)'
;MSDLDYLFKNPITVEKNASLSHVIAELLKNNISRLVVTDEKSSVGIITEKDIGLFLLTEETEKNLDEIQVSKIMNALTSVKDSENVENCVETMLEKRIGSLGVLKDDELVGIITKTDIAQHYSKNYSENHRVGDVMTISYVSMNSNSTLREVVSKMISEKISRIFLKNDNDEIEGILTFRDLFHVALEQGNSDSVLDNTDQSISVVFTRNGFLSDSGFGNTVQAKDVMTSNFASIDFDQDLAGACDVMIKNKINGIGVNINGKLGGVVSKTDVLKAIHIENSSK
;
A
#
# COMPACT_ATOMS: atom_id res chain seq x y z
N MET A 1 -4.20 27.68 14.18
CA MET A 1 -4.13 26.66 13.13
C MET A 1 -3.19 25.60 13.67
N SER A 2 -3.63 24.36 13.77
CA SER A 2 -2.74 23.30 14.21
C SER A 2 -1.71 22.98 13.11
N ASP A 3 -0.55 22.41 13.49
CA ASP A 3 0.48 22.03 12.52
C ASP A 3 -0.01 20.94 11.55
N LEU A 4 -1.12 20.29 11.86
CA LEU A 4 -1.72 19.25 11.01
C LEU A 4 -2.77 19.78 10.02
N ASP A 5 -3.32 20.99 10.19
CA ASP A 5 -4.44 21.51 9.38
C ASP A 5 -4.20 21.47 7.87
N TYR A 6 -2.95 21.51 7.43
CA TYR A 6 -2.58 21.45 6.01
C TYR A 6 -2.20 20.03 5.53
N LEU A 7 -2.13 19.05 6.44
CA LEU A 7 -1.68 17.69 6.12
C LEU A 7 -2.84 16.71 5.93
N PHE A 8 -3.86 16.77 6.79
CA PHE A 8 -4.95 15.81 6.69
C PHE A 8 -5.96 16.17 5.61
N LYS A 9 -6.59 15.16 5.08
CA LYS A 9 -7.63 15.25 4.06
C LYS A 9 -8.93 14.66 4.58
N ASN A 10 -10.05 15.12 4.04
CA ASN A 10 -11.35 14.54 4.35
C ASN A 10 -11.30 13.03 4.01
N PRO A 11 -11.64 12.15 4.96
CA PRO A 11 -11.65 10.72 4.70
C PRO A 11 -12.86 10.36 3.82
N ILE A 12 -12.64 9.43 2.89
CA ILE A 12 -13.76 8.72 2.26
C ILE A 12 -14.09 7.55 3.17
N THR A 13 -15.37 7.40 3.49
CA THR A 13 -15.84 6.42 4.48
C THR A 13 -16.80 5.42 3.86
N VAL A 14 -16.88 4.24 4.48
CA VAL A 14 -17.90 3.22 4.21
C VAL A 14 -18.44 2.69 5.52
N GLU A 15 -19.70 2.26 5.54
CA GLU A 15 -20.31 1.65 6.73
C GLU A 15 -19.73 0.24 6.99
N LYS A 16 -19.64 -0.16 8.26
CA LYS A 16 -19.07 -1.45 8.68
C LYS A 16 -19.78 -2.69 8.09
N ASN A 17 -21.03 -2.53 7.67
CA ASN A 17 -21.81 -3.57 7.03
C ASN A 17 -21.74 -3.51 5.50
N ALA A 18 -21.01 -2.56 4.92
CA ALA A 18 -20.80 -2.48 3.48
C ALA A 18 -20.17 -3.78 2.96
N SER A 19 -20.59 -4.19 1.77
CA SER A 19 -20.02 -5.36 1.10
C SER A 19 -18.61 -5.07 0.59
N LEU A 20 -17.81 -6.12 0.46
CA LEU A 20 -16.44 -5.99 -0.05
C LEU A 20 -16.43 -5.50 -1.50
N SER A 21 -17.41 -5.88 -2.32
CA SER A 21 -17.58 -5.36 -3.68
C SER A 21 -17.79 -3.84 -3.69
N HIS A 22 -18.65 -3.32 -2.80
CA HIS A 22 -18.85 -1.87 -2.67
C HIS A 22 -17.57 -1.15 -2.23
N VAL A 23 -16.83 -1.72 -1.26
CA VAL A 23 -15.54 -1.17 -0.81
C VAL A 23 -14.53 -1.10 -1.96
N ILE A 24 -14.42 -2.16 -2.76
CA ILE A 24 -13.55 -2.21 -3.94
C ILE A 24 -13.95 -1.15 -4.95
N ALA A 25 -15.26 -1.03 -5.25
CA ALA A 25 -15.77 -0.01 -6.17
C ALA A 25 -15.41 1.41 -5.72
N GLU A 26 -15.55 1.73 -4.42
CA GLU A 26 -15.20 3.04 -3.88
C GLU A 26 -13.68 3.31 -3.92
N LEU A 27 -12.82 2.32 -3.66
CA LEU A 27 -11.37 2.44 -3.81
C LEU A 27 -10.99 2.78 -5.26
N LEU A 28 -11.54 2.05 -6.23
CA LEU A 28 -11.26 2.21 -7.66
C LEU A 28 -11.80 3.55 -8.18
N LYS A 29 -13.06 3.86 -7.91
CA LYS A 29 -13.74 5.10 -8.33
C LYS A 29 -13.00 6.36 -7.86
N ASN A 30 -12.56 6.36 -6.62
CA ASN A 30 -11.86 7.50 -6.02
C ASN A 30 -10.33 7.45 -6.23
N ASN A 31 -9.82 6.39 -6.86
CA ASN A 31 -8.38 6.15 -7.09
C ASN A 31 -7.54 6.31 -5.81
N ILE A 32 -8.01 5.66 -4.73
CA ILE A 32 -7.40 5.69 -3.39
C ILE A 32 -7.10 4.26 -2.92
N SER A 33 -6.16 4.12 -2.01
CA SER A 33 -5.70 2.81 -1.50
C SER A 33 -6.29 2.41 -0.15
N ARG A 34 -7.19 3.23 0.42
CA ARG A 34 -7.82 2.98 1.73
C ARG A 34 -9.09 3.75 1.94
N LEU A 35 -9.97 3.20 2.79
CA LEU A 35 -11.20 3.81 3.25
C LEU A 35 -11.27 3.71 4.78
N VAL A 36 -11.85 4.70 5.41
CA VAL A 36 -12.21 4.61 6.83
C VAL A 36 -13.55 3.91 6.95
N VAL A 37 -13.66 2.99 7.90
CA VAL A 37 -14.89 2.27 8.17
C VAL A 37 -15.60 2.91 9.36
N THR A 38 -16.89 3.23 9.17
CA THR A 38 -17.74 3.86 10.17
C THR A 38 -18.83 2.91 10.67
N ASP A 39 -19.26 3.12 11.89
CA ASP A 39 -20.46 2.54 12.49
C ASP A 39 -21.35 3.68 12.94
N GLU A 40 -22.47 3.88 12.26
CA GLU A 40 -23.34 5.05 12.39
C GLU A 40 -22.60 6.36 12.08
N LYS A 41 -21.88 6.95 13.01
CA LYS A 41 -21.04 8.15 12.80
C LYS A 41 -19.65 8.00 13.38
N SER A 42 -19.39 6.91 14.10
CA SER A 42 -18.10 6.67 14.75
C SER A 42 -17.14 5.97 13.79
N SER A 43 -15.92 6.44 13.71
CA SER A 43 -14.86 5.73 12.96
C SER A 43 -14.39 4.52 13.75
N VAL A 44 -14.63 3.32 13.20
CA VAL A 44 -14.35 2.04 13.89
C VAL A 44 -13.21 1.25 13.27
N GLY A 45 -12.84 1.57 12.04
CA GLY A 45 -11.81 0.81 11.34
C GLY A 45 -11.25 1.49 10.11
N ILE A 46 -10.32 0.79 9.49
CA ILE A 46 -9.71 1.15 8.20
C ILE A 46 -9.53 -0.10 7.36
N ILE A 47 -9.77 0.02 6.07
CA ILE A 47 -9.55 -1.04 5.08
C ILE A 47 -8.65 -0.53 3.96
N THR A 48 -7.71 -1.35 3.50
CA THR A 48 -6.76 -0.97 2.43
C THR A 48 -6.77 -1.99 1.29
N GLU A 49 -6.27 -1.58 0.11
CA GLU A 49 -6.01 -2.49 -1.02
C GLU A 49 -5.19 -3.73 -0.60
N LYS A 50 -4.21 -3.53 0.32
CA LYS A 50 -3.39 -4.61 0.85
C LYS A 50 -4.20 -5.62 1.66
N ASP A 51 -5.10 -5.15 2.52
CA ASP A 51 -5.93 -6.02 3.37
C ASP A 51 -6.87 -6.84 2.50
N ILE A 52 -7.50 -6.20 1.50
CA ILE A 52 -8.35 -6.87 0.53
C ILE A 52 -7.53 -7.88 -0.30
N GLY A 53 -6.39 -7.45 -0.85
CA GLY A 53 -5.52 -8.34 -1.63
C GLY A 53 -5.08 -9.56 -0.84
N LEU A 54 -4.65 -9.40 0.41
CA LEU A 54 -4.30 -10.51 1.29
C LEU A 54 -5.51 -11.42 1.54
N PHE A 55 -6.66 -10.86 1.87
CA PHE A 55 -7.88 -11.62 2.07
C PHE A 55 -8.23 -12.44 0.82
N LEU A 56 -8.23 -11.80 -0.36
CA LEU A 56 -8.51 -12.45 -1.63
C LEU A 56 -7.53 -13.59 -1.95
N LEU A 57 -6.29 -13.47 -1.51
CA LEU A 57 -5.23 -14.45 -1.78
C LEU A 57 -5.19 -15.62 -0.76
N THR A 58 -5.62 -15.38 0.48
CA THR A 58 -5.44 -16.36 1.57
C THR A 58 -6.72 -17.02 2.05
N GLU A 59 -7.89 -16.37 1.84
CA GLU A 59 -9.17 -16.94 2.28
C GLU A 59 -9.74 -17.94 1.29
N GLU A 60 -10.13 -19.09 1.81
CA GLU A 60 -10.90 -20.11 1.11
C GLU A 60 -12.40 -19.95 1.45
N THR A 61 -13.11 -19.10 0.71
CA THR A 61 -14.55 -18.92 0.89
C THR A 61 -15.26 -19.00 -0.45
N GLU A 62 -16.41 -19.67 -0.48
CA GLU A 62 -17.30 -19.74 -1.65
C GLU A 62 -18.25 -18.53 -1.74
N LYS A 63 -18.20 -17.62 -0.74
CA LYS A 63 -19.07 -16.45 -0.72
C LYS A 63 -18.68 -15.44 -1.78
N ASN A 64 -19.67 -14.85 -2.42
CA ASN A 64 -19.48 -13.70 -3.28
C ASN A 64 -19.01 -12.48 -2.46
N LEU A 65 -18.31 -11.54 -3.11
CA LEU A 65 -17.85 -10.32 -2.45
C LEU A 65 -18.99 -9.48 -1.89
N ASP A 66 -20.19 -9.56 -2.46
CA ASP A 66 -21.40 -8.90 -1.98
C ASP A 66 -21.90 -9.45 -0.64
N GLU A 67 -21.54 -10.69 -0.30
CA GLU A 67 -21.93 -11.34 0.94
C GLU A 67 -20.89 -11.18 2.07
N ILE A 68 -19.73 -10.60 1.74
CA ILE A 68 -18.63 -10.39 2.69
C ILE A 68 -18.66 -8.95 3.17
N GLN A 69 -18.95 -8.75 4.45
CA GLN A 69 -18.93 -7.42 5.06
C GLN A 69 -17.49 -6.98 5.34
N VAL A 70 -17.21 -5.68 5.13
CA VAL A 70 -15.89 -5.07 5.38
C VAL A 70 -15.44 -5.23 6.83
N SER A 71 -16.38 -5.28 7.79
CA SER A 71 -16.10 -5.49 9.21
C SER A 71 -15.33 -6.77 9.53
N LYS A 72 -15.32 -7.76 8.63
CA LYS A 72 -14.57 -9.01 8.79
C LYS A 72 -13.09 -8.90 8.42
N ILE A 73 -12.74 -7.84 7.68
CA ILE A 73 -11.41 -7.70 7.05
C ILE A 73 -10.71 -6.42 7.52
N MET A 74 -11.49 -5.41 7.94
CA MET A 74 -10.95 -4.13 8.39
C MET A 74 -10.02 -4.29 9.58
N ASN A 75 -9.06 -3.39 9.69
CA ASN A 75 -8.23 -3.22 10.88
C ASN A 75 -8.76 -2.08 11.75
N ALA A 76 -8.41 -2.07 13.03
CA ALA A 76 -8.74 -0.95 13.91
C ALA A 76 -8.07 0.35 13.41
N LEU A 77 -8.81 1.46 13.41
CA LEU A 77 -8.26 2.76 13.09
C LEU A 77 -7.51 3.32 14.30
N THR A 78 -6.23 3.61 14.13
CA THR A 78 -5.48 4.41 15.09
C THR A 78 -5.69 5.88 14.77
N SER A 79 -6.01 6.69 15.78
CA SER A 79 -6.27 8.11 15.61
C SER A 79 -5.39 8.96 16.51
N VAL A 80 -5.21 10.22 16.12
CA VAL A 80 -4.56 11.30 16.88
C VAL A 80 -5.50 12.49 16.97
N LYS A 81 -5.24 13.43 17.88
CA LYS A 81 -5.99 14.69 17.96
C LYS A 81 -5.55 15.66 16.86
N ASP A 82 -6.45 16.56 16.46
CA ASP A 82 -6.14 17.61 15.48
C ASP A 82 -5.06 18.59 15.97
N SER A 83 -4.87 18.68 17.29
CA SER A 83 -3.81 19.49 17.94
C SER A 83 -2.45 18.81 17.99
N GLU A 84 -2.32 17.60 17.47
CA GLU A 84 -1.06 16.85 17.47
C GLU A 84 -0.06 17.48 16.48
N ASN A 85 1.24 17.19 16.67
CA ASN A 85 2.31 17.60 15.75
C ASN A 85 2.68 16.48 14.76
N VAL A 86 3.45 16.84 13.74
CA VAL A 86 3.87 15.90 12.68
C VAL A 86 4.77 14.81 13.24
N GLU A 87 5.65 15.16 14.17
CA GLU A 87 6.63 14.28 14.79
C GLU A 87 5.95 13.11 15.52
N ASN A 88 4.95 13.40 16.35
CA ASN A 88 4.18 12.39 17.07
C ASN A 88 3.34 11.52 16.12
N CYS A 89 2.84 12.09 15.04
CA CYS A 89 2.19 11.30 13.97
C CYS A 89 3.17 10.32 13.33
N VAL A 90 4.39 10.77 13.03
CA VAL A 90 5.47 9.95 12.47
C VAL A 90 5.86 8.84 13.44
N GLU A 91 6.09 9.16 14.71
CA GLU A 91 6.42 8.19 15.76
C GLU A 91 5.33 7.12 15.89
N THR A 92 4.07 7.54 16.01
CA THR A 92 2.92 6.61 16.10
C THR A 92 2.84 5.68 14.88
N MET A 93 3.07 6.20 13.67
CA MET A 93 3.07 5.39 12.44
C MET A 93 4.23 4.38 12.42
N LEU A 94 5.40 4.75 12.94
CA LEU A 94 6.58 3.87 13.01
C LEU A 94 6.39 2.79 14.06
N GLU A 95 6.02 3.14 15.29
CA GLU A 95 5.81 2.22 16.40
C GLU A 95 4.74 1.17 16.07
N LYS A 96 3.59 1.62 15.59
CA LYS A 96 2.47 0.74 15.25
C LYS A 96 2.61 0.08 13.87
N ARG A 97 3.63 0.45 13.09
CA ARG A 97 3.88 -0.07 11.72
C ARG A 97 2.69 0.12 10.79
N ILE A 98 2.00 1.24 10.91
CA ILE A 98 0.82 1.58 10.11
C ILE A 98 1.13 2.68 9.08
N GLY A 99 0.27 2.82 8.10
CA GLY A 99 0.46 3.77 6.99
C GLY A 99 -0.45 4.98 7.03
N SER A 100 -1.30 5.10 8.06
CA SER A 100 -2.26 6.19 8.18
C SER A 100 -2.79 6.32 9.61
N LEU A 101 -3.23 7.52 9.94
CA LEU A 101 -3.87 7.88 11.21
C LEU A 101 -5.16 8.63 10.93
N GLY A 102 -6.22 8.33 11.68
CA GLY A 102 -7.39 9.21 11.76
C GLY A 102 -7.04 10.47 12.53
N VAL A 103 -7.64 11.59 12.16
CA VAL A 103 -7.52 12.86 12.91
C VAL A 103 -8.86 13.14 13.54
N LEU A 104 -8.87 13.27 14.87
CA LEU A 104 -10.06 13.54 15.66
C LEU A 104 -10.04 14.97 16.18
N LYS A 105 -11.19 15.62 16.09
CA LYS A 105 -11.50 16.89 16.74
C LYS A 105 -12.79 16.70 17.53
N ASP A 106 -12.74 17.01 18.83
CA ASP A 106 -13.88 16.82 19.75
C ASP A 106 -14.48 15.38 19.65
N ASP A 107 -13.60 14.37 19.53
CA ASP A 107 -13.90 12.94 19.31
C ASP A 107 -14.60 12.60 17.99
N GLU A 108 -14.77 13.54 17.08
CA GLU A 108 -15.27 13.31 15.73
C GLU A 108 -14.12 13.18 14.71
N LEU A 109 -14.23 12.26 13.76
CA LEU A 109 -13.25 12.10 12.69
C LEU A 109 -13.35 13.25 11.70
N VAL A 110 -12.34 14.12 11.67
CA VAL A 110 -12.26 15.27 10.76
C VAL A 110 -11.27 15.06 9.61
N GLY A 111 -10.42 14.05 9.69
CA GLY A 111 -9.41 13.84 8.65
C GLY A 111 -8.68 12.50 8.72
N ILE A 112 -7.86 12.26 7.72
CA ILE A 112 -6.89 11.16 7.66
C ILE A 112 -5.54 11.70 7.20
N ILE A 113 -4.47 11.30 7.89
CA ILE A 113 -3.08 11.54 7.51
C ILE A 113 -2.47 10.22 7.07
N THR A 114 -1.72 10.24 5.99
CA THR A 114 -1.05 9.06 5.43
C THR A 114 0.46 9.29 5.29
N LYS A 115 1.23 8.21 5.11
CA LYS A 115 2.67 8.33 4.76
C LYS A 115 2.91 9.16 3.49
N THR A 116 1.92 9.28 2.61
CA THR A 116 2.02 10.14 1.42
C THR A 116 1.99 11.61 1.81
N ASP A 117 1.14 12.00 2.76
CA ASP A 117 1.03 13.36 3.23
C ASP A 117 2.30 13.76 4.01
N ILE A 118 2.84 12.83 4.82
CA ILE A 118 4.13 13.02 5.49
C ILE A 118 5.29 13.13 4.47
N ALA A 119 5.32 12.30 3.43
CA ALA A 119 6.33 12.42 2.38
C ALA A 119 6.22 13.76 1.61
N GLN A 120 4.99 14.25 1.40
CA GLN A 120 4.78 15.57 0.81
C GLN A 120 5.23 16.71 1.73
N HIS A 121 5.02 16.56 3.04
CA HIS A 121 5.55 17.49 4.03
C HIS A 121 7.08 17.51 4.01
N TYR A 122 7.71 16.31 3.97
CA TYR A 122 9.16 16.18 3.88
C TYR A 122 9.72 16.88 2.65
N SER A 123 9.19 16.58 1.47
CA SER A 123 9.63 17.18 0.20
C SER A 123 9.62 18.71 0.23
N LYS A 124 8.66 19.31 0.94
CA LYS A 124 8.53 20.77 1.02
C LYS A 124 9.41 21.44 2.07
N ASN A 125 9.75 20.75 3.16
CA ASN A 125 10.34 21.38 4.34
C ASN A 125 11.75 20.87 4.69
N TYR A 126 12.20 19.74 4.08
CA TYR A 126 13.45 19.06 4.43
C TYR A 126 14.35 18.82 3.21
N SER A 127 14.23 19.65 2.16
CA SER A 127 15.12 19.58 1.00
C SER A 127 16.59 19.74 1.44
N GLU A 128 17.47 18.93 0.86
CA GLU A 128 18.90 18.91 1.12
C GLU A 128 19.34 18.40 2.52
N ASN A 129 18.40 17.97 3.38
CA ASN A 129 18.73 17.46 4.72
C ASN A 129 19.35 16.06 4.68
N HIS A 130 18.81 15.19 3.80
CA HIS A 130 19.28 13.81 3.66
C HIS A 130 19.41 13.42 2.19
N ARG A 131 20.44 12.65 1.89
CA ARG A 131 20.54 11.90 0.64
C ARG A 131 19.75 10.59 0.75
N VAL A 132 19.34 10.06 -0.37
CA VAL A 132 18.67 8.74 -0.44
C VAL A 132 19.52 7.67 0.23
N GLY A 133 20.83 7.68 0.01
CA GLY A 133 21.79 6.74 0.58
C GLY A 133 21.88 6.73 2.11
N ASP A 134 21.53 7.86 2.76
CA ASP A 134 21.60 7.98 4.24
C ASP A 134 20.50 7.17 4.93
N VAL A 135 19.38 6.93 4.24
CA VAL A 135 18.17 6.33 4.83
C VAL A 135 17.68 5.06 4.12
N MET A 136 18.22 4.75 2.94
CA MET A 136 17.80 3.61 2.16
C MET A 136 18.04 2.28 2.88
N THR A 137 17.29 1.27 2.53
CA THR A 137 17.59 -0.12 2.89
C THR A 137 18.50 -0.71 1.82
N ILE A 138 19.74 -1.07 2.18
CA ILE A 138 20.79 -1.56 1.25
C ILE A 138 20.45 -2.95 0.69
N SER A 139 19.63 -3.72 1.38
CA SER A 139 19.23 -5.05 0.92
C SER A 139 17.80 -5.04 0.39
N TYR A 140 17.55 -5.86 -0.61
CA TYR A 140 16.21 -6.12 -1.12
C TYR A 140 16.01 -7.63 -1.34
N VAL A 141 14.78 -8.10 -1.20
CA VAL A 141 14.42 -9.48 -1.50
C VAL A 141 14.13 -9.61 -2.99
N SER A 142 14.69 -10.63 -3.62
CA SER A 142 14.42 -10.93 -5.03
C SER A 142 14.13 -12.43 -5.24
N MET A 143 13.39 -12.72 -6.30
CA MET A 143 13.12 -14.06 -6.80
C MET A 143 13.25 -14.09 -8.33
N ASN A 144 13.30 -15.29 -8.91
CA ASN A 144 13.27 -15.45 -10.36
C ASN A 144 11.88 -15.06 -10.89
N SER A 145 11.81 -14.34 -11.98
CA SER A 145 10.56 -13.87 -12.61
C SER A 145 9.72 -15.03 -13.18
N ASN A 146 10.33 -16.18 -13.45
CA ASN A 146 9.62 -17.39 -13.82
C ASN A 146 9.05 -18.15 -12.62
N SER A 147 9.33 -17.74 -11.36
CA SER A 147 8.68 -18.30 -10.18
C SER A 147 7.16 -18.12 -10.27
N THR A 148 6.42 -19.09 -9.72
CA THR A 148 4.98 -18.99 -9.67
C THR A 148 4.55 -17.83 -8.76
N LEU A 149 3.41 -17.25 -9.04
CA LEU A 149 2.88 -16.16 -8.23
C LEU A 149 2.63 -16.61 -6.78
N ARG A 150 2.26 -17.90 -6.57
CA ARG A 150 2.15 -18.53 -5.25
C ARG A 150 3.46 -18.47 -4.46
N GLU A 151 4.58 -18.87 -5.08
CA GLU A 151 5.89 -18.84 -4.42
C GLU A 151 6.28 -17.43 -4.02
N VAL A 152 6.08 -16.46 -4.93
CA VAL A 152 6.40 -15.06 -4.68
C VAL A 152 5.54 -14.47 -3.56
N VAL A 153 4.22 -14.70 -3.57
CA VAL A 153 3.30 -14.23 -2.51
C VAL A 153 3.63 -14.88 -1.17
N SER A 154 3.91 -16.20 -1.16
CA SER A 154 4.32 -16.91 0.05
C SER A 154 5.59 -16.31 0.65
N LYS A 155 6.57 -15.96 -0.19
CA LYS A 155 7.80 -15.28 0.23
C LYS A 155 7.51 -13.88 0.79
N MET A 156 6.67 -13.09 0.13
CA MET A 156 6.29 -11.77 0.61
C MET A 156 5.61 -11.82 2.00
N ILE A 157 4.75 -12.80 2.23
CA ILE A 157 4.05 -13.00 3.51
C ILE A 157 5.04 -13.44 4.59
N SER A 158 5.87 -14.47 4.32
CA SER A 158 6.81 -15.01 5.29
C SER A 158 7.88 -13.99 5.74
N GLU A 159 8.39 -13.18 4.80
CA GLU A 159 9.37 -12.12 5.07
C GLU A 159 8.71 -10.81 5.56
N LYS A 160 7.37 -10.75 5.58
CA LYS A 160 6.61 -9.55 5.97
C LYS A 160 6.97 -8.31 5.15
N ILE A 161 7.29 -8.50 3.86
CA ILE A 161 7.62 -7.43 2.91
C ILE A 161 6.42 -7.08 2.04
N SER A 162 6.36 -5.84 1.55
CA SER A 162 5.27 -5.35 0.70
C SER A 162 5.63 -5.30 -0.79
N ARG A 163 6.86 -5.66 -1.12
CA ARG A 163 7.39 -5.68 -2.49
C ARG A 163 8.54 -6.67 -2.61
N ILE A 164 8.72 -7.19 -3.81
CA ILE A 164 9.82 -8.10 -4.15
C ILE A 164 10.34 -7.75 -5.55
N PHE A 165 11.63 -7.81 -5.75
CA PHE A 165 12.23 -7.62 -7.08
C PHE A 165 12.30 -8.96 -7.81
N LEU A 166 12.08 -8.90 -9.12
CA LEU A 166 12.08 -10.08 -9.97
C LEU A 166 13.28 -10.01 -10.91
N LYS A 167 14.00 -11.11 -11.00
CA LYS A 167 15.20 -11.27 -11.80
C LYS A 167 14.98 -12.24 -12.94
N ASN A 168 15.60 -11.96 -14.08
CA ASN A 168 15.71 -12.93 -15.17
C ASN A 168 16.75 -14.00 -14.85
N ASP A 169 16.92 -14.96 -15.78
CA ASP A 169 17.87 -16.05 -15.64
C ASP A 169 19.36 -15.60 -15.68
N ASN A 170 19.63 -14.37 -16.10
CA ASN A 170 20.95 -13.73 -16.07
C ASN A 170 21.21 -12.96 -14.76
N ASP A 171 20.36 -13.09 -13.75
CA ASP A 171 20.43 -12.38 -12.46
C ASP A 171 20.24 -10.85 -12.58
N GLU A 172 19.65 -10.37 -13.68
CA GLU A 172 19.34 -8.96 -13.89
C GLU A 172 17.92 -8.66 -13.41
N ILE A 173 17.73 -7.53 -12.69
CA ILE A 173 16.40 -7.10 -12.24
C ILE A 173 15.60 -6.62 -13.45
N GLU A 174 14.45 -7.26 -13.69
CA GLU A 174 13.56 -6.92 -14.79
C GLU A 174 12.20 -6.37 -14.34
N GLY A 175 11.88 -6.51 -13.04
CA GLY A 175 10.61 -5.99 -12.54
C GLY A 175 10.50 -5.99 -11.03
N ILE A 176 9.37 -5.46 -10.58
CA ILE A 176 8.95 -5.43 -9.18
C ILE A 176 7.51 -5.91 -9.06
N LEU A 177 7.20 -6.63 -7.99
CA LEU A 177 5.84 -7.05 -7.65
C LEU A 177 5.50 -6.54 -6.26
N THR A 178 4.30 -5.97 -6.12
CA THR A 178 3.78 -5.39 -4.88
C THR A 178 2.40 -5.92 -4.53
N PHE A 179 1.91 -5.69 -3.31
CA PHE A 179 0.52 -6.05 -2.95
C PHE A 179 -0.54 -5.31 -3.78
N ARG A 180 -0.21 -4.15 -4.37
CA ARG A 180 -1.13 -3.45 -5.28
C ARG A 180 -1.29 -4.22 -6.60
N ASP A 181 -0.20 -4.73 -7.17
CA ASP A 181 -0.26 -5.54 -8.39
C ASP A 181 -1.09 -6.80 -8.13
N LEU A 182 -0.88 -7.44 -6.97
CA LEU A 182 -1.66 -8.61 -6.55
C LEU A 182 -3.15 -8.31 -6.36
N PHE A 183 -3.50 -7.13 -5.85
CA PHE A 183 -4.89 -6.70 -5.73
C PHE A 183 -5.55 -6.59 -7.11
N HIS A 184 -4.89 -5.96 -8.08
CA HIS A 184 -5.40 -5.86 -9.45
C HIS A 184 -5.52 -7.23 -10.13
N VAL A 185 -4.52 -8.09 -9.99
CA VAL A 185 -4.58 -9.46 -10.53
C VAL A 185 -5.73 -10.27 -9.91
N ALA A 186 -5.94 -10.15 -8.61
CA ALA A 186 -7.06 -10.81 -7.94
C ALA A 186 -8.42 -10.34 -8.46
N LEU A 187 -8.55 -9.07 -8.85
CA LEU A 187 -9.75 -8.53 -9.47
C LEU A 187 -9.94 -9.01 -10.91
N GLU A 188 -8.86 -9.08 -11.71
CA GLU A 188 -8.92 -9.49 -13.13
C GLU A 188 -9.20 -10.99 -13.29
N GLN A 189 -8.53 -11.84 -12.52
CA GLN A 189 -8.69 -13.30 -12.60
C GLN A 189 -10.05 -13.79 -12.06
N GLY A 190 -10.71 -12.99 -11.22
CA GLY A 190 -12.07 -13.27 -10.77
C GLY A 190 -13.14 -13.05 -11.85
N ASN A 191 -12.80 -12.44 -12.95
CA ASN A 191 -13.72 -11.99 -13.99
C ASN A 191 -13.80 -12.92 -15.22
N SER A 192 -13.51 -14.23 -15.09
CA SER A 192 -13.57 -15.11 -16.26
C SER A 192 -14.96 -15.21 -16.94
N ASP A 193 -16.03 -14.68 -16.32
CA ASP A 193 -17.39 -14.70 -16.87
C ASP A 193 -18.18 -13.39 -16.76
N SER A 194 -17.58 -12.25 -16.39
CA SER A 194 -18.29 -10.98 -16.36
C SER A 194 -17.57 -9.88 -17.11
N VAL A 195 -18.16 -9.48 -18.24
CA VAL A 195 -17.82 -8.25 -18.98
C VAL A 195 -18.03 -7.07 -18.05
N LEU A 196 -17.00 -6.23 -17.85
CA LEU A 196 -17.14 -4.91 -17.24
C LEU A 196 -18.05 -4.07 -18.16
N ASP A 197 -19.34 -4.09 -17.91
CA ASP A 197 -20.27 -3.19 -18.54
C ASP A 197 -20.20 -1.85 -17.80
N ASN A 198 -19.61 -0.85 -18.46
CA ASN A 198 -19.36 0.50 -17.92
C ASN A 198 -20.61 1.33 -17.69
N THR A 199 -21.82 0.75 -17.71
CA THR A 199 -23.07 1.51 -17.71
C THR A 199 -23.94 1.36 -16.48
N ASP A 200 -23.63 0.46 -15.52
CA ASP A 200 -24.44 0.41 -14.29
C ASP A 200 -23.64 -0.06 -13.06
N GLN A 201 -23.92 0.58 -11.93
CA GLN A 201 -23.17 0.72 -10.69
C GLN A 201 -23.00 -0.55 -9.81
N SER A 202 -23.02 -1.74 -10.38
CA SER A 202 -22.77 -2.97 -9.62
C SER A 202 -21.66 -3.79 -10.28
N ILE A 203 -20.44 -3.65 -9.76
CA ILE A 203 -19.36 -4.57 -10.09
C ILE A 203 -19.62 -5.88 -9.34
N SER A 204 -20.32 -6.81 -9.98
CA SER A 204 -20.43 -8.18 -9.49
C SER A 204 -19.13 -8.90 -9.77
N VAL A 205 -18.17 -8.80 -8.86
CA VAL A 205 -16.93 -9.57 -8.93
C VAL A 205 -17.21 -10.95 -8.38
N VAL A 206 -17.54 -11.89 -9.26
CA VAL A 206 -17.71 -13.30 -8.90
C VAL A 206 -16.33 -13.95 -8.88
N PHE A 207 -15.79 -14.19 -7.71
CA PHE A 207 -14.59 -15.03 -7.56
C PHE A 207 -15.00 -16.48 -7.39
N THR A 208 -14.74 -17.32 -8.39
CA THR A 208 -14.66 -18.76 -8.18
C THR A 208 -13.30 -19.04 -7.51
N ARG A 209 -13.32 -19.17 -6.19
CA ARG A 209 -12.11 -19.35 -5.41
C ARG A 209 -11.80 -20.83 -5.20
N ASN A 210 -11.01 -21.39 -6.07
CA ASN A 210 -10.10 -22.43 -5.63
C ASN A 210 -8.88 -21.69 -5.09
N GLY A 211 -8.75 -21.58 -3.76
CA GLY A 211 -7.85 -20.66 -3.06
C GLY A 211 -6.55 -20.37 -3.81
N PHE A 212 -6.21 -19.10 -4.02
CA PHE A 212 -5.03 -18.68 -4.80
C PHE A 212 -3.76 -19.44 -4.39
N LEU A 213 -3.61 -19.70 -3.09
CA LEU A 213 -2.51 -20.46 -2.53
C LEU A 213 -2.75 -21.98 -2.48
N SER A 214 -3.91 -22.48 -2.87
CA SER A 214 -4.17 -23.93 -2.93
C SER A 214 -3.41 -24.58 -4.09
N ASP A 215 -3.25 -25.91 -4.03
CA ASP A 215 -2.51 -26.65 -5.06
C ASP A 215 -3.17 -26.60 -6.45
N SER A 216 -4.49 -26.37 -6.51
CA SER A 216 -5.25 -26.15 -7.74
C SER A 216 -5.50 -24.68 -8.08
N GLY A 217 -5.01 -23.76 -7.24
CA GLY A 217 -5.23 -22.34 -7.42
C GLY A 217 -4.40 -21.72 -8.56
N PHE A 218 -4.91 -20.63 -9.14
CA PHE A 218 -4.26 -19.95 -10.26
C PHE A 218 -2.85 -19.40 -9.90
N GLY A 219 -2.54 -19.25 -8.62
CA GLY A 219 -1.20 -18.87 -8.16
C GLY A 219 -0.10 -19.85 -8.55
N ASN A 220 -0.43 -21.10 -8.88
CA ASN A 220 0.53 -22.10 -9.37
C ASN A 220 0.73 -22.08 -10.88
N THR A 221 -0.17 -21.44 -11.63
CA THR A 221 -0.13 -21.41 -13.11
C THR A 221 0.34 -20.08 -13.66
N VAL A 222 0.14 -18.98 -12.92
CA VAL A 222 0.58 -17.64 -13.28
C VAL A 222 2.02 -17.43 -12.82
N GLN A 223 2.89 -16.97 -13.72
CA GLN A 223 4.27 -16.61 -13.40
C GLN A 223 4.34 -15.14 -12.95
N ALA A 224 5.30 -14.84 -12.07
CA ALA A 224 5.45 -13.48 -11.54
C ALA A 224 5.73 -12.45 -12.64
N LYS A 225 6.44 -12.83 -13.72
CA LYS A 225 6.70 -11.96 -14.87
C LYS A 225 5.44 -11.52 -15.62
N ASP A 226 4.35 -12.30 -15.54
CA ASP A 226 3.10 -12.00 -16.25
C ASP A 226 2.31 -10.87 -15.56
N VAL A 227 2.65 -10.57 -14.31
CA VAL A 227 1.93 -9.60 -13.46
C VAL A 227 2.83 -8.52 -12.85
N MET A 228 4.14 -8.60 -13.02
CA MET A 228 5.08 -7.61 -12.48
C MET A 228 5.00 -6.27 -13.20
N THR A 229 5.40 -5.22 -12.50
CA THR A 229 5.70 -3.92 -13.12
C THR A 229 7.15 -3.93 -13.62
N SER A 230 7.36 -3.96 -14.95
CA SER A 230 8.71 -4.04 -15.57
C SER A 230 9.46 -2.72 -15.51
N ASN A 231 8.79 -1.59 -15.73
CA ASN A 231 9.41 -0.25 -15.68
C ASN A 231 9.21 0.39 -14.30
N PHE A 232 9.85 -0.15 -13.28
CA PHE A 232 9.75 0.41 -11.94
C PHE A 232 10.64 1.67 -11.79
N ALA A 233 10.15 2.61 -10.97
CA ALA A 233 10.89 3.84 -10.69
C ALA A 233 12.13 3.57 -9.84
N SER A 234 13.23 4.24 -10.17
CA SER A 234 14.46 4.22 -9.38
C SER A 234 15.07 5.63 -9.28
N ILE A 235 15.99 5.79 -8.33
CA ILE A 235 16.75 7.03 -8.09
C ILE A 235 18.17 6.65 -7.69
N ASP A 236 19.14 7.54 -7.95
CA ASP A 236 20.51 7.31 -7.52
C ASP A 236 20.68 7.60 -6.03
N PHE A 237 21.58 6.88 -5.37
CA PHE A 237 21.77 6.92 -3.91
C PHE A 237 22.25 8.29 -3.40
N ASP A 238 22.91 9.08 -4.23
CA ASP A 238 23.44 10.40 -3.88
C ASP A 238 22.44 11.55 -4.08
N GLN A 239 21.25 11.26 -4.63
CA GLN A 239 20.18 12.24 -4.82
C GLN A 239 19.52 12.62 -3.50
N ASP A 240 18.88 13.79 -3.50
CA ASP A 240 18.10 14.27 -2.35
C ASP A 240 16.89 13.38 -2.07
N LEU A 241 16.66 13.09 -0.80
CA LEU A 241 15.49 12.31 -0.34
C LEU A 241 14.16 13.02 -0.67
N ALA A 242 14.15 14.37 -0.69
CA ALA A 242 12.98 15.13 -1.14
C ALA A 242 12.62 14.81 -2.60
N GLY A 243 13.61 14.67 -3.47
CA GLY A 243 13.41 14.21 -4.85
C GLY A 243 12.83 12.80 -4.93
N ALA A 244 13.26 11.88 -4.06
CA ALA A 244 12.66 10.54 -3.97
C ALA A 244 11.19 10.60 -3.52
N CYS A 245 10.83 11.51 -2.59
CA CYS A 245 9.45 11.76 -2.20
C CYS A 245 8.61 12.19 -3.40
N ASP A 246 9.08 13.15 -4.19
CA ASP A 246 8.36 13.65 -5.36
C ASP A 246 8.11 12.54 -6.40
N VAL A 247 9.12 11.69 -6.66
CA VAL A 247 8.97 10.53 -7.54
C VAL A 247 7.89 9.56 -7.00
N MET A 248 7.93 9.24 -5.70
CA MET A 248 6.95 8.36 -5.08
C MET A 248 5.52 8.93 -5.08
N ILE A 249 5.38 10.25 -4.90
CA ILE A 249 4.08 10.94 -4.88
C ILE A 249 3.50 11.00 -6.30
N LYS A 250 4.30 11.46 -7.27
CA LYS A 250 3.89 11.61 -8.68
C LYS A 250 3.42 10.29 -9.28
N ASN A 251 4.13 9.22 -8.99
CA ASN A 251 3.81 7.88 -9.51
C ASN A 251 2.83 7.10 -8.61
N LYS A 252 2.34 7.68 -7.50
CA LYS A 252 1.43 7.05 -6.53
C LYS A 252 1.95 5.71 -5.99
N ILE A 253 3.25 5.58 -5.78
CA ILE A 253 3.94 4.39 -5.27
C ILE A 253 4.49 4.62 -3.86
N ASN A 254 4.73 3.52 -3.14
CA ASN A 254 5.17 3.59 -1.73
C ASN A 254 6.69 3.42 -1.55
N GLY A 255 7.42 3.23 -2.63
CA GLY A 255 8.88 3.12 -2.60
C GLY A 255 9.43 2.79 -3.98
N ILE A 256 10.69 3.10 -4.16
CA ILE A 256 11.42 3.03 -5.43
C ILE A 256 12.76 2.31 -5.25
N GLY A 257 13.30 1.79 -6.33
CA GLY A 257 14.65 1.25 -6.36
C GLY A 257 15.70 2.34 -6.13
N VAL A 258 16.82 1.96 -5.53
CA VAL A 258 17.97 2.86 -5.39
C VAL A 258 19.16 2.29 -6.15
N ASN A 259 19.70 3.08 -7.07
CA ASN A 259 20.85 2.69 -7.85
C ASN A 259 22.15 3.12 -7.14
N ILE A 260 23.12 2.21 -7.14
CA ILE A 260 24.50 2.46 -6.72
C ILE A 260 25.40 2.07 -7.89
N ASN A 261 26.15 3.03 -8.42
CA ASN A 261 27.02 2.82 -9.59
C ASN A 261 26.26 2.21 -10.80
N GLY A 262 25.04 2.68 -11.06
CA GLY A 262 24.21 2.24 -12.19
C GLY A 262 23.56 0.87 -12.04
N LYS A 263 23.63 0.25 -10.86
CA LYS A 263 22.95 -1.01 -10.56
C LYS A 263 22.03 -0.85 -9.37
N LEU A 264 20.93 -1.61 -9.35
CA LEU A 264 20.05 -1.65 -8.19
C LEU A 264 20.84 -2.15 -6.96
N GLY A 265 21.00 -1.28 -5.94
CA GLY A 265 21.72 -1.55 -4.71
C GLY A 265 20.84 -1.55 -3.45
N GLY A 266 19.59 -1.10 -3.58
CA GLY A 266 18.69 -1.02 -2.43
C GLY A 266 17.32 -0.47 -2.78
N VAL A 267 16.59 -0.08 -1.74
CA VAL A 267 15.24 0.52 -1.83
C VAL A 267 15.11 1.68 -0.87
N VAL A 268 14.35 2.69 -1.28
CA VAL A 268 13.85 3.74 -0.41
C VAL A 268 12.33 3.79 -0.48
N SER A 269 11.68 3.99 0.65
CA SER A 269 10.23 4.00 0.78
C SER A 269 9.74 5.17 1.63
N LYS A 270 8.42 5.44 1.57
CA LYS A 270 7.79 6.42 2.46
C LYS A 270 8.02 6.11 3.96
N THR A 271 8.26 4.85 4.32
CA THR A 271 8.63 4.49 5.71
C THR A 271 10.03 5.00 6.07
N ASP A 272 10.96 5.00 5.13
CA ASP A 272 12.32 5.51 5.37
C ASP A 272 12.31 7.05 5.46
N VAL A 273 11.41 7.72 4.75
CA VAL A 273 11.15 9.16 4.95
C VAL A 273 10.66 9.46 6.36
N LEU A 274 9.74 8.64 6.90
CA LEU A 274 9.30 8.78 8.30
C LEU A 274 10.48 8.62 9.27
N LYS A 275 11.35 7.64 9.04
CA LYS A 275 12.56 7.44 9.86
C LYS A 275 13.49 8.66 9.80
N ALA A 276 13.68 9.27 8.62
CA ALA A 276 14.47 10.48 8.45
C ALA A 276 13.96 11.62 9.33
N ILE A 277 12.64 11.89 9.31
CA ILE A 277 12.03 12.89 10.19
C ILE A 277 12.24 12.55 11.68
N HIS A 278 12.06 11.30 12.06
CA HIS A 278 12.22 10.85 13.46
C HIS A 278 13.66 11.04 13.96
N ILE A 279 14.67 10.76 13.13
CA ILE A 279 16.10 10.94 13.47
C ILE A 279 16.43 12.42 13.65
N GLU A 280 15.97 13.28 12.74
CA GLU A 280 16.18 14.75 12.83
C GLU A 280 15.66 15.32 14.16
N ASN A 281 14.50 14.86 14.60
CA ASN A 281 13.87 15.38 15.83
C ASN A 281 14.49 14.78 17.09
N SER A 282 15.04 13.57 17.04
CA SER A 282 15.76 12.96 18.16
C SER A 282 17.15 13.57 18.39
N SER A 283 17.62 14.37 17.43
CA SER A 283 18.95 14.99 17.47
C SER A 283 18.91 16.46 17.92
N LYS A 284 17.71 17.01 18.13
CA LYS A 284 17.46 18.36 18.68
C LYS A 284 17.13 18.29 20.16
#